data_6ac62e2bae6b54ea3fa1429a33f22b48
#
_entry.id   6ac62e2bae6b54ea3fa1429a33f22b48
#
_cell.length_a   1.000
_cell.length_b   1.000
_cell.length_c   1.000
_cell.angle_alpha   90.00
_cell.angle_beta   90.00
_cell.angle_gamma   90.00
#
_symmetry.space_group_name_H-M   'P 1'
#
loop_
_entity.id
_entity.type
_entity.pdbx_description
1 polymer ?
#
loop_
_entity_poly.entity_id
_entity_poly.type
_entity_poly.pdbx_seq_one_letter_code
_entity_poly.pdbx_strand_id
1 'polypeptide(L)'
;RSAFVAIVSLPVGILAAFVVMHYQGVNANIMSLGGIAIAIGAMVDAAIVMIENAHRKLEAWRHEHGGDPPSAARWKLVVDASVEVGPALFVSLLIITLSFVPVFALEAQAGRMFKPLAYTKTYAMAAAAALAITLVPVLMGYVIRGRIPGEQANPIVRWLTAAYRPQLRWALRWPKATIALAALALAVTAYPVSRLGGEFMPPLDEGDLLYMPTALPGLSAAKAAELLQLTDRMIKSVPEVDRVFGKVGRAETATDPAPLEMIETTIRFKPRDQWRPGMTMDRLVDELDRTVRVPGLSNIWVPPIRNRIDMLATGIKSPIGVKVAGTDLAEVNRLTRAIERVARDVP
;
A
#
# COMPACT_ATOMS: atom_id res chain seq x y z
N ARG A 1 -28.07 5.34 19.81
CA ARG A 1 -28.22 6.77 19.48
C ARG A 1 -26.84 7.44 19.36
N SER A 2 -25.98 7.30 20.35
CA SER A 2 -24.65 7.93 20.35
C SER A 2 -23.77 7.46 19.19
N ALA A 3 -23.81 6.18 18.82
CA ALA A 3 -23.13 5.66 17.63
C ALA A 3 -23.55 6.36 16.34
N PHE A 4 -24.76 6.92 16.29
CA PHE A 4 -25.24 7.66 15.11
C PHE A 4 -24.42 8.90 14.83
N VAL A 5 -23.85 9.55 15.85
CA VAL A 5 -22.96 10.71 15.67
C VAL A 5 -21.70 10.30 14.92
N ALA A 6 -21.06 9.18 15.30
CA ALA A 6 -19.89 8.66 14.60
C ALA A 6 -20.25 8.17 13.17
N ILE A 7 -21.40 7.50 13.01
CA ILE A 7 -21.88 7.00 11.72
C ILE A 7 -22.16 8.14 10.73
N VAL A 8 -22.67 9.29 11.18
CA VAL A 8 -22.93 10.45 10.31
C VAL A 8 -21.67 11.25 10.02
N SER A 9 -20.79 11.44 11.00
CA SER A 9 -19.57 12.22 10.83
C SER A 9 -18.63 11.62 9.78
N LEU A 10 -18.59 10.28 9.66
CA LEU A 10 -17.72 9.57 8.76
C LEU A 10 -18.04 9.82 7.27
N PRO A 11 -19.27 9.59 6.77
CA PRO A 11 -19.60 9.91 5.36
C PRO A 11 -19.43 11.39 5.05
N VAL A 12 -19.77 12.29 5.98
CA VAL A 12 -19.61 13.74 5.78
C VAL A 12 -18.15 14.11 5.60
N GLY A 13 -17.25 13.54 6.40
CA GLY A 13 -15.81 13.75 6.28
C GLY A 13 -15.23 13.21 4.97
N ILE A 14 -15.68 12.02 4.55
CA ILE A 14 -15.28 11.43 3.26
C ILE A 14 -15.78 12.30 2.09
N LEU A 15 -17.05 12.73 2.12
CA LEU A 15 -17.60 13.61 1.09
C LEU A 15 -16.87 14.96 1.03
N ALA A 16 -16.51 15.54 2.17
CA ALA A 16 -15.70 16.74 2.21
C ALA A 16 -14.33 16.53 1.56
N ALA A 17 -13.68 15.38 1.82
CA ALA A 17 -12.43 15.04 1.14
C ALA A 17 -12.62 14.91 -0.38
N PHE A 18 -13.69 14.26 -0.85
CA PHE A 18 -14.01 14.17 -2.29
C PHE A 18 -14.25 15.52 -2.95
N VAL A 19 -14.91 16.43 -2.25
CA VAL A 19 -15.11 17.81 -2.74
C VAL A 19 -13.74 18.48 -2.96
N VAL A 20 -12.83 18.41 -1.99
CA VAL A 20 -11.49 18.99 -2.14
C VAL A 20 -10.71 18.32 -3.28
N MET A 21 -10.77 16.98 -3.38
CA MET A 21 -10.15 16.22 -4.48
C MET A 21 -10.66 16.69 -5.84
N HIS A 22 -11.97 16.90 -5.97
CA HIS A 22 -12.58 17.36 -7.22
C HIS A 22 -12.02 18.73 -7.66
N TYR A 23 -11.98 19.70 -6.75
CA TYR A 23 -11.44 21.02 -7.06
C TYR A 23 -9.93 21.03 -7.35
N GLN A 24 -9.19 20.09 -6.80
CA GLN A 24 -7.74 19.96 -7.04
C GLN A 24 -7.38 19.03 -8.21
N GLY A 25 -8.35 18.42 -8.88
CA GLY A 25 -8.12 17.51 -9.99
C GLY A 25 -7.46 16.18 -9.58
N VAL A 26 -7.61 15.77 -8.32
CA VAL A 26 -7.08 14.49 -7.82
C VAL A 26 -8.09 13.38 -8.15
N ASN A 27 -7.69 12.46 -9.01
CA ASN A 27 -8.53 11.35 -9.43
C ASN A 27 -8.74 10.30 -8.31
N ALA A 28 -9.95 9.75 -8.23
CA ALA A 28 -10.27 8.62 -7.37
C ALA A 28 -9.72 7.31 -7.97
N ASN A 29 -8.50 6.97 -7.64
CA ASN A 29 -7.85 5.70 -7.98
C ASN A 29 -7.68 4.81 -6.74
N ILE A 30 -7.17 3.59 -6.91
CA ILE A 30 -6.97 2.63 -5.81
C ILE A 30 -6.14 3.24 -4.68
N MET A 31 -5.09 4.00 -5.00
CA MET A 31 -4.22 4.64 -4.00
C MET A 31 -4.96 5.76 -3.25
N SER A 32 -5.75 6.57 -3.95
CA SER A 32 -6.60 7.60 -3.33
C SER A 32 -7.63 6.99 -2.38
N LEU A 33 -8.31 5.91 -2.80
CA LEU A 33 -9.27 5.20 -1.97
C LEU A 33 -8.59 4.54 -0.76
N GLY A 34 -7.37 4.02 -0.94
CA GLY A 34 -6.51 3.52 0.14
C GLY A 34 -6.20 4.60 1.19
N GLY A 35 -5.94 5.83 0.76
CA GLY A 35 -5.75 6.98 1.63
C GLY A 35 -6.97 7.29 2.50
N ILE A 36 -8.17 7.22 1.90
CA ILE A 36 -9.44 7.38 2.62
C ILE A 36 -9.63 6.24 3.62
N ALA A 37 -9.40 4.98 3.23
CA ALA A 37 -9.53 3.83 4.09
C ALA A 37 -8.66 3.95 5.36
N ILE A 38 -7.43 4.44 5.22
CA ILE A 38 -6.52 4.71 6.35
C ILE A 38 -7.08 5.85 7.24
N ALA A 39 -7.66 6.88 6.64
CA ALA A 39 -8.20 8.01 7.38
C ALA A 39 -9.46 7.65 8.19
N ILE A 40 -10.29 6.72 7.72
CA ILE A 40 -11.54 6.30 8.38
C ILE A 40 -11.32 5.91 9.83
N GLY A 41 -10.27 5.12 10.13
CA GLY A 41 -9.97 4.69 11.50
C GLY A 41 -9.76 5.87 12.43
N ALA A 42 -8.94 6.83 12.06
CA ALA A 42 -8.66 8.02 12.87
C ALA A 42 -9.87 8.98 12.98
N MET A 43 -10.68 9.06 11.91
CA MET A 43 -11.92 9.87 11.92
C MET A 43 -12.94 9.33 12.92
N VAL A 44 -13.14 8.01 12.96
CA VAL A 44 -14.08 7.36 13.88
C VAL A 44 -13.60 7.51 15.32
N ASP A 45 -12.30 7.35 15.56
CA ASP A 45 -11.72 7.45 16.89
C ASP A 45 -11.93 8.83 17.51
N ALA A 46 -11.71 9.90 16.74
CA ALA A 46 -11.96 11.26 17.20
C ALA A 46 -13.42 11.49 17.65
N ALA A 47 -14.38 10.98 16.89
CA ALA A 47 -15.81 11.06 17.25
C ALA A 47 -16.13 10.23 18.50
N ILE A 48 -15.57 9.02 18.62
CA ILE A 48 -15.81 8.13 19.76
C ILE A 48 -15.29 8.74 21.06
N VAL A 49 -14.05 9.26 21.07
CA VAL A 49 -13.47 9.88 22.28
C VAL A 49 -14.30 11.07 22.74
N MET A 50 -14.79 11.90 21.81
CA MET A 50 -15.67 13.03 22.13
C MET A 50 -16.98 12.58 22.75
N ILE A 51 -17.63 11.55 22.19
CA ILE A 51 -18.87 10.96 22.69
C ILE A 51 -18.67 10.34 24.07
N GLU A 52 -17.56 9.64 24.27
CA GLU A 52 -17.24 9.01 25.55
C GLU A 52 -17.08 10.05 26.66
N ASN A 53 -16.36 11.14 26.42
CA ASN A 53 -16.23 12.19 27.41
C ASN A 53 -17.56 12.87 27.75
N ALA A 54 -18.42 13.09 26.74
CA ALA A 54 -19.78 13.60 26.97
C ALA A 54 -20.60 12.62 27.80
N HIS A 55 -20.50 11.32 27.55
CA HIS A 55 -21.17 10.29 28.34
C HIS A 55 -20.72 10.30 29.81
N ARG A 56 -19.41 10.38 30.04
CA ARG A 56 -18.84 10.42 31.40
C ARG A 56 -19.37 11.63 32.19
N LYS A 57 -19.42 12.81 31.56
CA LYS A 57 -19.97 14.01 32.23
C LYS A 57 -21.46 13.91 32.51
N LEU A 58 -22.24 13.32 31.59
CA LEU A 58 -23.65 13.09 31.78
C LEU A 58 -23.94 12.03 32.85
N GLU A 59 -23.11 11.00 32.96
CA GLU A 59 -23.21 9.99 34.01
C GLU A 59 -22.83 10.58 35.38
N ALA A 60 -21.78 11.36 35.47
CA ALA A 60 -21.38 12.08 36.68
C ALA A 60 -22.51 13.00 37.20
N TRP A 61 -23.14 13.77 36.30
CA TRP A 61 -24.29 14.60 36.65
C TRP A 61 -25.46 13.78 37.27
N ARG A 62 -25.77 12.63 36.69
CA ARG A 62 -26.82 11.75 37.18
C ARG A 62 -26.52 11.22 38.59
N HIS A 63 -25.28 10.84 38.82
CA HIS A 63 -24.88 10.37 40.15
C HIS A 63 -25.02 11.45 41.21
N GLU A 64 -24.76 12.70 40.84
CA GLU A 64 -24.79 13.83 41.75
C GLU A 64 -26.20 14.35 41.99
N HIS A 65 -27.06 14.38 40.97
CA HIS A 65 -28.38 15.01 41.02
C HIS A 65 -29.56 13.99 41.00
N GLY A 66 -29.29 12.71 40.93
CA GLY A 66 -30.33 11.65 41.00
C GLY A 66 -31.24 11.55 39.77
N GLY A 67 -31.00 12.32 38.70
CA GLY A 67 -31.86 12.35 37.51
C GLY A 67 -31.16 12.82 36.24
N ASP A 68 -31.89 12.80 35.13
CA ASP A 68 -31.38 13.28 33.86
C ASP A 68 -31.24 14.82 33.85
N PRO A 69 -30.16 15.40 33.29
CA PRO A 69 -30.01 16.83 33.23
C PRO A 69 -31.08 17.49 32.35
N PRO A 70 -31.64 18.65 32.79
CA PRO A 70 -32.53 19.44 31.97
C PRO A 70 -31.82 19.89 30.67
N SER A 71 -32.59 20.25 29.62
CA SER A 71 -32.05 20.52 28.29
C SER A 71 -30.89 21.52 28.29
N ALA A 72 -31.00 22.62 29.02
CA ALA A 72 -29.96 23.64 29.13
C ALA A 72 -28.68 23.12 29.80
N ALA A 73 -28.80 22.37 30.90
CA ALA A 73 -27.66 21.76 31.59
C ALA A 73 -26.97 20.70 30.71
N ARG A 74 -27.75 19.91 29.99
CA ARG A 74 -27.19 18.93 29.03
C ARG A 74 -26.36 19.56 27.94
N TRP A 75 -26.84 20.64 27.33
CA TRP A 75 -26.06 21.38 26.34
C TRP A 75 -24.75 21.90 26.91
N LYS A 76 -24.82 22.46 28.14
CA LYS A 76 -23.61 22.92 28.82
C LYS A 76 -22.61 21.78 29.05
N LEU A 77 -23.07 20.63 29.55
CA LEU A 77 -22.24 19.47 29.79
C LEU A 77 -21.58 18.92 28.49
N VAL A 78 -22.31 18.94 27.37
CA VAL A 78 -21.77 18.55 26.06
C VAL A 78 -20.72 19.57 25.57
N VAL A 79 -20.98 20.86 25.75
CA VAL A 79 -19.99 21.90 25.40
C VAL A 79 -18.74 21.76 26.28
N ASP A 80 -18.90 21.61 27.59
CA ASP A 80 -17.77 21.46 28.53
C ASP A 80 -16.97 20.18 28.23
N ALA A 81 -17.62 19.09 27.83
CA ALA A 81 -16.96 17.87 27.39
C ALA A 81 -16.15 18.09 26.10
N SER A 82 -16.73 18.84 25.17
CA SER A 82 -16.08 19.12 23.87
C SER A 82 -14.89 20.06 24.01
N VAL A 83 -14.99 21.07 24.85
CA VAL A 83 -13.90 22.02 25.14
C VAL A 83 -12.74 21.34 25.84
N GLU A 84 -13.01 20.37 26.71
CA GLU A 84 -11.97 19.65 27.47
C GLU A 84 -11.13 18.75 26.57
N VAL A 85 -11.74 18.02 25.65
CA VAL A 85 -11.06 17.01 24.81
C VAL A 85 -10.67 17.56 23.43
N GLY A 86 -11.42 18.57 22.95
CA GLY A 86 -11.27 19.13 21.59
C GLY A 86 -9.84 19.52 21.23
N PRO A 87 -9.13 20.31 22.06
CA PRO A 87 -7.76 20.71 21.76
C PRO A 87 -6.79 19.53 21.63
N ALA A 88 -6.90 18.55 22.53
CA ALA A 88 -6.05 17.36 22.48
C ALA A 88 -6.31 16.52 21.22
N LEU A 89 -7.58 16.33 20.84
CA LEU A 89 -7.97 15.63 19.62
C LEU A 89 -7.48 16.38 18.37
N PHE A 90 -7.65 17.70 18.33
CA PHE A 90 -7.19 18.50 17.21
C PHE A 90 -5.67 18.38 17.00
N VAL A 91 -4.88 18.52 18.07
CA VAL A 91 -3.43 18.37 18.03
C VAL A 91 -3.03 16.95 17.60
N SER A 92 -3.72 15.92 18.12
CA SER A 92 -3.47 14.53 17.72
C SER A 92 -3.72 14.31 16.23
N LEU A 93 -4.86 14.77 15.70
CA LEU A 93 -5.19 14.68 14.28
C LEU A 93 -4.20 15.48 13.41
N LEU A 94 -3.74 16.65 13.89
CA LEU A 94 -2.73 17.44 13.21
C LEU A 94 -1.39 16.70 13.13
N ILE A 95 -0.93 16.10 14.22
CA ILE A 95 0.31 15.31 14.26
C ILE A 95 0.22 14.13 13.28
N ILE A 96 -0.90 13.40 13.28
CA ILE A 96 -1.13 12.29 12.35
C ILE A 96 -1.14 12.77 10.89
N THR A 97 -1.68 13.97 10.62
CA THR A 97 -1.67 14.57 9.30
C THR A 97 -0.24 14.95 8.89
N LEU A 98 0.52 15.62 9.75
CA LEU A 98 1.91 16.01 9.50
C LEU A 98 2.84 14.80 9.32
N SER A 99 2.56 13.66 9.95
CA SER A 99 3.37 12.45 9.79
C SER A 99 3.44 11.93 8.36
N PHE A 100 2.53 12.38 7.48
CA PHE A 100 2.53 12.03 6.05
C PHE A 100 3.23 13.04 5.14
N VAL A 101 3.70 14.16 5.70
CA VAL A 101 4.45 15.17 4.92
C VAL A 101 5.66 14.58 4.20
N PRO A 102 6.46 13.65 4.78
CA PRO A 102 7.57 13.03 4.08
C PRO A 102 7.19 12.30 2.79
N VAL A 103 5.93 11.82 2.65
CA VAL A 103 5.47 11.16 1.42
C VAL A 103 5.43 12.12 0.23
N PHE A 104 5.25 13.42 0.47
CA PHE A 104 5.28 14.42 -0.60
C PHE A 104 6.69 14.68 -1.16
N ALA A 105 7.73 14.33 -0.40
CA ALA A 105 9.12 14.41 -0.85
C ALA A 105 9.51 13.26 -1.79
N LEU A 106 8.68 12.21 -1.92
CA LEU A 106 8.93 11.11 -2.84
C LEU A 106 8.90 11.62 -4.29
N GLU A 107 9.90 11.23 -5.06
CA GLU A 107 10.07 11.60 -6.46
C GLU A 107 9.81 10.42 -7.41
N ALA A 108 9.91 10.69 -8.70
CA ALA A 108 9.77 9.72 -9.78
C ALA A 108 8.52 8.83 -9.64
N GLN A 109 8.66 7.52 -9.76
CA GLN A 109 7.57 6.55 -9.77
C GLN A 109 6.93 6.39 -8.39
N ALA A 110 7.74 6.35 -7.31
CA ALA A 110 7.24 6.29 -5.95
C ALA A 110 6.35 7.49 -5.62
N GLY A 111 6.76 8.70 -6.03
CA GLY A 111 5.95 9.90 -5.86
C GLY A 111 4.62 9.83 -6.60
N ARG A 112 4.61 9.35 -7.85
CA ARG A 112 3.37 9.19 -8.63
C ARG A 112 2.39 8.21 -7.99
N MET A 113 2.88 7.15 -7.37
CA MET A 113 2.04 6.15 -6.70
C MET A 113 1.50 6.64 -5.35
N PHE A 114 2.36 7.21 -4.49
CA PHE A 114 1.98 7.49 -3.10
C PHE A 114 1.44 8.90 -2.86
N LYS A 115 1.73 9.89 -3.72
CA LYS A 115 1.16 11.25 -3.57
C LYS A 115 -0.37 11.28 -3.56
N PRO A 116 -1.10 10.56 -4.44
CA PRO A 116 -2.56 10.52 -4.37
C PRO A 116 -3.08 10.01 -3.03
N LEU A 117 -2.45 8.96 -2.46
CA LEU A 117 -2.77 8.44 -1.13
C LEU A 117 -2.54 9.49 -0.03
N ALA A 118 -1.39 10.19 -0.07
CA ALA A 118 -1.07 11.22 0.91
C ALA A 118 -2.03 12.40 0.84
N TYR A 119 -2.38 12.87 -0.36
CA TYR A 119 -3.36 13.94 -0.55
C TYR A 119 -4.72 13.58 0.04
N THR A 120 -5.28 12.44 -0.35
CA THR A 120 -6.62 12.02 0.08
C THR A 120 -6.70 11.78 1.58
N LYS A 121 -5.67 11.14 2.16
CA LYS A 121 -5.58 11.00 3.61
C LYS A 121 -5.53 12.36 4.31
N THR A 122 -4.69 13.28 3.83
CA THR A 122 -4.56 14.62 4.42
C THR A 122 -5.87 15.38 4.37
N TYR A 123 -6.61 15.36 3.25
CA TYR A 123 -7.90 16.03 3.14
C TYR A 123 -8.95 15.41 4.06
N ALA A 124 -9.02 14.08 4.13
CA ALA A 124 -9.94 13.39 5.01
C ALA A 124 -9.64 13.68 6.49
N MET A 125 -8.35 13.73 6.88
CA MET A 125 -7.94 14.07 8.24
C MET A 125 -8.22 15.54 8.60
N ALA A 126 -8.00 16.47 7.67
CA ALA A 126 -8.35 17.87 7.86
C ALA A 126 -9.87 18.05 8.02
N ALA A 127 -10.66 17.37 7.18
CA ALA A 127 -12.11 17.34 7.31
C ALA A 127 -12.54 16.75 8.67
N ALA A 128 -11.91 15.64 9.10
CA ALA A 128 -12.19 15.03 10.40
C ALA A 128 -11.91 15.98 11.57
N ALA A 129 -10.79 16.69 11.53
CA ALA A 129 -10.44 17.68 12.56
C ALA A 129 -11.46 18.82 12.61
N ALA A 130 -11.89 19.34 11.46
CA ALA A 130 -12.92 20.36 11.39
C ALA A 130 -14.28 19.86 11.90
N LEU A 131 -14.68 18.63 11.53
CA LEU A 131 -15.93 18.04 11.97
C LEU A 131 -15.94 17.71 13.47
N ALA A 132 -14.79 17.29 14.02
CA ALA A 132 -14.66 17.00 15.44
C ALA A 132 -14.96 18.22 16.33
N ILE A 133 -14.60 19.42 15.89
CA ILE A 133 -14.83 20.66 16.65
C ILE A 133 -16.15 21.37 16.27
N THR A 134 -16.81 20.97 15.19
CA THR A 134 -18.05 21.62 14.69
C THR A 134 -19.25 20.70 14.75
N LEU A 135 -19.31 19.72 13.84
CA LEU A 135 -20.47 18.85 13.64
C LEU A 135 -20.69 17.88 14.81
N VAL A 136 -19.61 17.27 15.31
CA VAL A 136 -19.70 16.24 16.36
C VAL A 136 -20.33 16.81 17.66
N PRO A 137 -19.88 17.95 18.22
CA PRO A 137 -20.51 18.54 19.38
C PRO A 137 -21.99 18.89 19.17
N VAL A 138 -22.33 19.44 18.00
CA VAL A 138 -23.72 19.78 17.67
C VAL A 138 -24.58 18.51 17.61
N LEU A 139 -24.15 17.48 16.90
CA LEU A 139 -24.88 16.21 16.84
C LEU A 139 -25.02 15.57 18.22
N MET A 140 -23.99 15.62 19.06
CA MET A 140 -24.07 15.12 20.44
C MET A 140 -25.18 15.82 21.23
N GLY A 141 -25.27 17.14 21.16
CA GLY A 141 -26.29 17.93 21.83
C GLY A 141 -27.73 17.54 21.43
N TYR A 142 -27.93 17.21 20.14
CA TYR A 142 -29.23 16.82 19.62
C TYR A 142 -29.56 15.32 19.84
N VAL A 143 -28.57 14.43 19.63
CA VAL A 143 -28.78 12.98 19.54
C VAL A 143 -28.63 12.28 20.89
N ILE A 144 -27.72 12.75 21.76
CA ILE A 144 -27.49 12.14 23.08
C ILE A 144 -28.59 12.56 24.04
N ARG A 145 -29.65 11.79 24.07
CA ARG A 145 -30.83 12.01 24.95
C ARG A 145 -31.23 10.70 25.62
N GLY A 146 -31.79 10.83 26.84
CA GLY A 146 -32.33 9.71 27.59
C GLY A 146 -31.29 8.95 28.42
N ARG A 147 -31.70 7.83 28.99
CA ARG A 147 -30.86 7.04 29.92
C ARG A 147 -29.71 6.38 29.18
N ILE A 148 -28.48 6.80 29.50
CA ILE A 148 -27.26 6.18 29.04
C ILE A 148 -26.92 5.03 29.98
N PRO A 149 -26.82 3.77 29.54
CA PRO A 149 -26.34 2.68 30.38
C PRO A 149 -24.92 2.96 30.84
N GLY A 150 -24.64 2.77 32.14
CA GLY A 150 -23.26 2.91 32.63
C GLY A 150 -22.31 1.94 31.94
N GLU A 151 -21.04 2.29 31.84
CA GLU A 151 -20.00 1.47 31.15
C GLU A 151 -19.96 0.02 31.65
N GLN A 152 -20.22 -0.19 32.95
CA GLN A 152 -20.22 -1.51 33.56
C GLN A 152 -21.47 -2.37 33.24
N ALA A 153 -22.49 -1.81 32.62
CA ALA A 153 -23.70 -2.56 32.24
C ALA A 153 -23.45 -3.55 31.09
N ASN A 154 -22.42 -3.31 30.28
CA ASN A 154 -22.09 -4.20 29.19
C ASN A 154 -21.18 -5.36 29.69
N PRO A 155 -21.61 -6.64 29.56
CA PRO A 155 -20.82 -7.78 30.01
C PRO A 155 -19.45 -7.92 29.31
N ILE A 156 -19.35 -7.52 28.05
CA ILE A 156 -18.09 -7.54 27.27
C ILE A 156 -17.09 -6.52 27.84
N VAL A 157 -17.56 -5.29 28.11
CA VAL A 157 -16.72 -4.23 28.70
C VAL A 157 -16.24 -4.65 30.08
N ARG A 158 -17.14 -5.23 30.88
CA ARG A 158 -16.82 -5.75 32.21
C ARG A 158 -15.76 -6.85 32.19
N TRP A 159 -15.85 -7.79 31.22
CA TRP A 159 -14.87 -8.86 31.03
C TRP A 159 -13.52 -8.30 30.59
N LEU A 160 -13.52 -7.41 29.60
CA LEU A 160 -12.30 -6.75 29.11
C LEU A 160 -11.62 -5.94 30.23
N THR A 161 -12.39 -5.18 31.00
CA THR A 161 -11.89 -4.39 32.14
C THR A 161 -11.29 -5.31 33.21
N ALA A 162 -11.94 -6.44 33.52
CA ALA A 162 -11.44 -7.42 34.47
C ALA A 162 -10.09 -8.04 33.99
N ALA A 163 -9.96 -8.33 32.71
CA ALA A 163 -8.74 -8.85 32.14
C ALA A 163 -7.62 -7.79 32.06
N TYR A 164 -7.94 -6.53 31.77
CA TYR A 164 -6.97 -5.44 31.63
C TYR A 164 -6.45 -4.91 32.97
N ARG A 165 -7.32 -4.82 33.97
CA ARG A 165 -7.00 -4.24 35.29
C ARG A 165 -5.75 -4.83 35.96
N PRO A 166 -5.53 -6.17 36.01
CA PRO A 166 -4.31 -6.72 36.61
C PRO A 166 -3.05 -6.35 35.84
N GLN A 167 -3.11 -6.29 34.51
CA GLN A 167 -1.97 -5.91 33.66
C GLN A 167 -1.58 -4.44 33.91
N LEU A 168 -2.58 -3.57 33.97
CA LEU A 168 -2.34 -2.15 34.27
C LEU A 168 -1.74 -1.96 35.68
N ARG A 169 -2.28 -2.69 36.69
CA ARG A 169 -1.73 -2.65 38.06
C ARG A 169 -0.29 -3.12 38.10
N TRP A 170 0.04 -4.19 37.38
CA TRP A 170 1.40 -4.69 37.29
C TRP A 170 2.34 -3.65 36.65
N ALA A 171 1.94 -3.08 35.51
CA ALA A 171 2.72 -2.07 34.81
C ALA A 171 2.99 -0.82 35.67
N LEU A 172 1.98 -0.33 36.39
CA LEU A 172 2.12 0.82 37.27
C LEU A 172 2.88 0.49 38.57
N ARG A 173 2.82 -0.75 39.04
CA ARG A 173 3.57 -1.18 40.24
C ARG A 173 5.07 -1.32 39.94
N TRP A 174 5.42 -1.71 38.71
CA TRP A 174 6.79 -1.95 38.27
C TRP A 174 7.17 -1.12 37.04
N PRO A 175 7.13 0.25 37.14
CA PRO A 175 7.31 1.11 35.96
C PRO A 175 8.69 0.92 35.31
N LYS A 176 9.75 0.71 36.10
CA LYS A 176 11.10 0.45 35.59
C LYS A 176 11.18 -0.86 34.82
N ALA A 177 10.50 -1.93 35.30
CA ALA A 177 10.44 -3.20 34.58
C ALA A 177 9.65 -3.10 33.28
N THR A 178 8.55 -2.34 33.29
CA THR A 178 7.74 -2.06 32.07
C THR A 178 8.55 -1.32 31.02
N ILE A 179 9.29 -0.27 31.42
CA ILE A 179 10.18 0.47 30.51
C ILE A 179 11.32 -0.42 30.00
N ALA A 180 11.93 -1.22 30.87
CA ALA A 180 12.99 -2.14 30.47
C ALA A 180 12.49 -3.20 29.48
N LEU A 181 11.28 -3.74 29.70
CA LEU A 181 10.65 -4.69 28.76
C LEU A 181 10.35 -4.04 27.40
N ALA A 182 9.84 -2.81 27.38
CA ALA A 182 9.62 -2.06 26.15
C ALA A 182 10.94 -1.76 25.41
N ALA A 183 11.97 -1.36 26.12
CA ALA A 183 13.30 -1.13 25.55
C ALA A 183 13.92 -2.43 25.00
N LEU A 184 13.75 -3.55 25.72
CA LEU A 184 14.17 -4.87 25.25
C LEU A 184 13.41 -5.28 23.97
N ALA A 185 12.10 -5.07 23.93
CA ALA A 185 11.30 -5.37 22.74
C ALA A 185 11.77 -4.54 21.53
N LEU A 186 12.07 -3.26 21.70
CA LEU A 186 12.63 -2.42 20.65
C LEU A 186 14.03 -2.92 20.21
N ALA A 187 14.90 -3.27 21.15
CA ALA A 187 16.22 -3.80 20.83
C ALA A 187 16.15 -5.12 20.06
N VAL A 188 15.24 -6.04 20.47
CA VAL A 188 15.01 -7.31 19.76
C VAL A 188 14.43 -7.05 18.36
N THR A 189 13.56 -6.05 18.21
CA THR A 189 12.98 -5.69 16.91
C THR A 189 14.04 -5.09 15.95
N ALA A 190 15.10 -4.49 16.45
CA ALA A 190 16.19 -3.97 15.61
C ALA A 190 16.86 -5.07 14.76
N TYR A 191 16.93 -6.30 15.28
CA TYR A 191 17.51 -7.43 14.53
C TYR A 191 16.73 -7.81 13.27
N PRO A 192 15.41 -8.11 13.31
CA PRO A 192 14.66 -8.37 12.09
C PRO A 192 14.61 -7.15 11.18
N VAL A 193 14.52 -5.92 11.72
CA VAL A 193 14.52 -4.69 10.91
C VAL A 193 15.82 -4.54 10.12
N SER A 194 16.98 -4.84 10.72
CA SER A 194 18.27 -4.79 10.02
C SER A 194 18.41 -5.85 8.91
N ARG A 195 17.55 -6.88 8.92
CA ARG A 195 17.49 -7.94 7.90
C ARG A 195 16.44 -7.69 6.83
N LEU A 196 15.56 -6.73 7.04
CA LEU A 196 14.59 -6.33 6.02
C LEU A 196 15.32 -5.58 4.91
N GLY A 197 15.28 -6.14 3.70
CA GLY A 197 15.70 -5.43 2.51
C GLY A 197 14.70 -4.31 2.15
N GLY A 198 15.12 -3.38 1.31
CA GLY A 198 14.23 -2.38 0.73
C GLY A 198 13.87 -2.78 -0.69
N GLU A 199 12.60 -3.10 -0.95
CA GLU A 199 12.09 -3.30 -2.30
C GLU A 199 11.05 -2.24 -2.63
N PHE A 200 11.15 -1.68 -3.84
CA PHE A 200 10.12 -0.75 -4.31
C PHE A 200 8.80 -1.48 -4.61
N MET A 201 8.92 -2.69 -5.16
CA MET A 201 7.78 -3.54 -5.48
C MET A 201 8.18 -5.00 -5.25
N PRO A 202 7.42 -5.74 -4.42
CA PRO A 202 7.71 -7.15 -4.20
C PRO A 202 7.58 -7.93 -5.52
N PRO A 203 8.26 -9.07 -5.65
CA PRO A 203 8.08 -9.95 -6.79
C PRO A 203 6.62 -10.38 -6.87
N LEU A 204 5.93 -9.94 -7.93
CA LEU A 204 4.55 -10.31 -8.19
C LEU A 204 4.53 -11.62 -8.96
N ASP A 205 3.85 -12.61 -8.41
CA ASP A 205 3.48 -13.81 -9.17
C ASP A 205 2.20 -13.48 -9.95
N GLU A 206 2.39 -13.19 -11.24
CA GLU A 206 1.29 -12.79 -12.13
C GLU A 206 0.56 -14.01 -12.72
N GLY A 207 1.05 -15.24 -12.44
CA GLY A 207 0.52 -16.47 -12.99
C GLY A 207 0.89 -16.73 -14.47
N ASP A 208 1.38 -15.71 -15.16
CA ASP A 208 1.85 -15.76 -16.55
C ASP A 208 3.32 -15.31 -16.62
N LEU A 209 4.02 -15.66 -17.69
CA LEU A 209 5.40 -15.26 -17.95
C LEU A 209 5.53 -14.66 -19.34
N LEU A 210 6.41 -13.70 -19.49
CA LEU A 210 6.77 -13.10 -20.77
C LEU A 210 8.20 -13.49 -21.13
N TYR A 211 8.36 -14.12 -22.28
CA TYR A 211 9.66 -14.39 -22.88
C TYR A 211 10.00 -13.29 -23.86
N MET A 212 11.10 -12.58 -23.62
CA MET A 212 11.56 -11.47 -24.45
C MET A 212 13.03 -11.60 -24.79
N PRO A 213 13.42 -12.54 -25.65
CA PRO A 213 14.82 -12.72 -25.99
C PRO A 213 15.38 -11.49 -26.70
N THR A 214 16.67 -11.30 -26.55
CA THR A 214 17.43 -10.32 -27.36
C THR A 214 18.10 -11.05 -28.51
N ALA A 215 17.77 -10.64 -29.72
CA ALA A 215 18.40 -11.13 -30.94
C ALA A 215 19.41 -10.13 -31.51
N LEU A 216 20.26 -10.59 -32.42
CA LEU A 216 21.18 -9.72 -33.14
C LEU A 216 20.39 -8.77 -34.06
N PRO A 217 20.81 -7.49 -34.17
CA PRO A 217 20.19 -6.54 -35.09
C PRO A 217 20.26 -6.98 -36.54
N GLY A 218 19.24 -6.62 -37.32
CA GLY A 218 19.25 -6.88 -38.78
C GLY A 218 18.61 -8.20 -39.18
N LEU A 219 17.81 -8.82 -38.33
CA LEU A 219 17.01 -9.98 -38.71
C LEU A 219 15.99 -9.63 -39.80
N SER A 220 15.89 -10.52 -40.83
CA SER A 220 14.78 -10.42 -41.78
C SER A 220 13.44 -10.82 -41.10
N ALA A 221 12.33 -10.29 -41.62
CA ALA A 221 11.01 -10.63 -41.11
C ALA A 221 10.73 -12.14 -41.17
N ALA A 222 11.15 -12.81 -42.24
CA ALA A 222 11.02 -14.26 -42.38
C ALA A 222 11.78 -15.02 -41.29
N LYS A 223 13.04 -14.62 -41.03
CA LYS A 223 13.88 -15.27 -40.00
C LYS A 223 13.34 -14.99 -38.58
N ALA A 224 12.84 -13.80 -38.32
CA ALA A 224 12.22 -13.46 -37.07
C ALA A 224 10.96 -14.30 -36.82
N ALA A 225 10.12 -14.51 -37.84
CA ALA A 225 8.95 -15.38 -37.75
C ALA A 225 9.33 -16.87 -37.54
N GLU A 226 10.38 -17.35 -38.20
CA GLU A 226 10.91 -18.71 -38.01
C GLU A 226 11.40 -18.91 -36.57
N LEU A 227 12.16 -17.96 -36.03
CA LEU A 227 12.67 -18.01 -34.66
C LEU A 227 11.55 -17.97 -33.65
N LEU A 228 10.54 -17.12 -33.85
CA LEU A 228 9.35 -17.06 -32.99
C LEU A 228 8.66 -18.44 -32.94
N GLN A 229 8.37 -19.04 -34.10
CA GLN A 229 7.71 -20.35 -34.15
C GLN A 229 8.54 -21.47 -33.52
N LEU A 230 9.87 -21.39 -33.67
CA LEU A 230 10.79 -22.35 -33.06
C LEU A 230 10.76 -22.24 -31.54
N THR A 231 10.95 -21.05 -31.00
CA THR A 231 10.96 -20.79 -29.54
C THR A 231 9.62 -21.09 -28.92
N ASP A 232 8.50 -20.71 -29.55
CA ASP A 232 7.14 -21.01 -29.05
C ASP A 232 6.88 -22.52 -28.97
N ARG A 233 7.34 -23.30 -29.93
CA ARG A 233 7.26 -24.78 -29.88
C ARG A 233 8.08 -25.38 -28.75
N MET A 234 9.31 -24.84 -28.54
CA MET A 234 10.17 -25.28 -27.43
C MET A 234 9.53 -24.95 -26.07
N ILE A 235 9.00 -23.76 -25.90
CA ILE A 235 8.28 -23.34 -24.68
C ILE A 235 7.06 -24.22 -24.44
N LYS A 236 6.26 -24.49 -25.50
CA LYS A 236 5.04 -25.31 -25.41
C LYS A 236 5.33 -26.77 -25.03
N SER A 237 6.54 -27.27 -25.22
CA SER A 237 6.91 -28.64 -24.85
C SER A 237 7.00 -28.86 -23.33
N VAL A 238 7.09 -27.80 -22.52
CA VAL A 238 7.14 -27.88 -21.06
C VAL A 238 5.75 -28.21 -20.52
N PRO A 239 5.62 -29.23 -19.66
CA PRO A 239 4.31 -29.78 -19.25
C PRO A 239 3.38 -28.78 -18.54
N GLU A 240 3.92 -27.81 -17.79
CA GLU A 240 3.18 -26.79 -17.07
C GLU A 240 2.62 -25.69 -17.96
N VAL A 241 3.09 -25.59 -19.20
CA VAL A 241 2.63 -24.56 -20.14
C VAL A 241 1.28 -24.95 -20.74
N ASP A 242 0.26 -24.11 -20.50
CA ASP A 242 -1.07 -24.25 -21.11
C ASP A 242 -1.12 -23.66 -22.52
N ARG A 243 -0.72 -22.39 -22.66
CA ARG A 243 -0.77 -21.68 -23.94
C ARG A 243 0.47 -20.82 -24.13
N VAL A 244 0.84 -20.70 -25.39
CA VAL A 244 1.93 -19.83 -25.85
C VAL A 244 1.39 -18.94 -26.93
N PHE A 245 1.62 -17.65 -26.83
CA PHE A 245 1.26 -16.67 -27.84
C PHE A 245 2.42 -15.71 -28.05
N GLY A 246 3.08 -15.80 -29.19
CA GLY A 246 4.19 -14.95 -29.55
C GLY A 246 3.83 -13.95 -30.64
N LYS A 247 4.43 -12.76 -30.54
CA LYS A 247 4.43 -11.73 -31.58
C LYS A 247 5.86 -11.33 -31.95
N VAL A 248 6.05 -10.98 -33.19
CA VAL A 248 7.30 -10.42 -33.71
C VAL A 248 6.96 -9.32 -34.71
N GLY A 249 7.77 -8.28 -34.72
CA GLY A 249 7.57 -7.16 -35.61
C GLY A 249 7.17 -5.88 -34.93
N ARG A 250 7.23 -4.81 -35.67
CA ARG A 250 6.94 -3.45 -35.23
C ARG A 250 5.44 -3.18 -35.36
N ALA A 251 4.84 -2.70 -34.28
CA ALA A 251 3.52 -2.09 -34.38
C ALA A 251 3.64 -0.66 -34.92
N GLU A 252 2.76 -0.25 -35.82
CA GLU A 252 2.68 1.12 -36.36
C GLU A 252 1.98 2.08 -35.39
N THR A 253 2.27 1.96 -34.11
CA THR A 253 1.69 2.79 -33.07
C THR A 253 2.78 3.48 -32.24
N ALA A 254 2.49 4.68 -31.75
CA ALA A 254 3.40 5.42 -30.87
C ALA A 254 3.66 4.73 -29.53
N THR A 255 2.83 3.77 -29.15
CA THR A 255 2.88 3.07 -27.85
C THR A 255 3.71 1.78 -27.87
N ASP A 256 4.09 1.27 -29.03
CA ASP A 256 4.89 0.05 -29.16
C ASP A 256 5.99 0.25 -30.24
N PRO A 257 7.13 0.86 -29.88
CA PRO A 257 8.25 1.12 -30.80
C PRO A 257 9.15 -0.12 -31.03
N ALA A 258 8.60 -1.33 -30.88
CA ALA A 258 9.38 -2.56 -30.94
C ALA A 258 10.01 -2.78 -32.33
N PRO A 259 11.32 -3.00 -32.44
CA PRO A 259 11.99 -3.37 -33.69
C PRO A 259 11.70 -4.83 -34.07
N LEU A 260 12.03 -5.22 -35.31
CA LEU A 260 11.80 -6.58 -35.84
C LEU A 260 12.50 -7.69 -35.04
N GLU A 261 13.63 -7.39 -34.45
CA GLU A 261 14.41 -8.30 -33.59
C GLU A 261 13.83 -8.48 -32.19
N MET A 262 12.80 -7.74 -31.84
CA MET A 262 12.14 -7.86 -30.56
C MET A 262 11.01 -8.89 -30.63
N ILE A 263 11.30 -10.07 -30.15
CA ILE A 263 10.33 -11.15 -29.98
C ILE A 263 9.67 -11.01 -28.60
N GLU A 264 8.37 -11.11 -28.54
CA GLU A 264 7.59 -11.15 -27.31
C GLU A 264 6.67 -12.36 -27.31
N THR A 265 6.84 -13.28 -26.37
CA THR A 265 5.99 -14.44 -26.23
C THR A 265 5.35 -14.46 -24.84
N THR A 266 4.05 -14.37 -24.78
CA THR A 266 3.27 -14.56 -23.54
C THR A 266 3.05 -16.04 -23.30
N ILE A 267 3.39 -16.50 -22.10
CA ILE A 267 3.29 -17.90 -21.68
C ILE A 267 2.26 -17.96 -20.57
N ARG A 268 1.18 -18.68 -20.83
CA ARG A 268 0.17 -18.99 -19.82
C ARG A 268 0.43 -20.36 -19.25
N PHE A 269 0.46 -20.47 -17.94
CA PHE A 269 0.64 -21.73 -17.25
C PHE A 269 -0.70 -22.39 -16.90
N LYS A 270 -0.66 -23.69 -16.71
CA LYS A 270 -1.77 -24.45 -16.12
C LYS A 270 -1.98 -24.04 -14.67
N PRO A 271 -3.17 -24.28 -14.09
CA PRO A 271 -3.39 -24.12 -12.67
C PRO A 271 -2.34 -24.86 -11.84
N ARG A 272 -1.92 -24.31 -10.70
CA ARG A 272 -0.80 -24.83 -9.91
C ARG A 272 -1.01 -26.25 -9.37
N ASP A 273 -2.26 -26.64 -9.17
CA ASP A 273 -2.66 -28.01 -8.80
C ASP A 273 -2.35 -29.07 -9.87
N GLN A 274 -2.13 -28.64 -11.11
CA GLN A 274 -1.76 -29.49 -12.24
C GLN A 274 -0.25 -29.50 -12.53
N TRP A 275 0.53 -28.79 -11.73
CA TRP A 275 1.98 -28.77 -11.88
C TRP A 275 2.62 -30.04 -11.31
N ARG A 276 3.79 -30.40 -11.83
CA ARG A 276 4.58 -31.50 -11.28
C ARG A 276 4.91 -31.26 -9.80
N PRO A 277 4.93 -32.30 -8.95
CA PRO A 277 5.25 -32.15 -7.53
C PRO A 277 6.57 -31.44 -7.29
N GLY A 278 6.56 -30.42 -6.44
CA GLY A 278 7.75 -29.62 -6.09
C GLY A 278 8.21 -28.62 -7.17
N MET A 279 7.45 -28.42 -8.24
CA MET A 279 7.71 -27.37 -9.23
C MET A 279 7.35 -26.01 -8.65
N THR A 280 8.30 -25.07 -8.72
CA THR A 280 8.13 -23.65 -8.38
C THR A 280 8.30 -22.78 -9.63
N MET A 281 7.90 -21.51 -9.58
CA MET A 281 8.10 -20.59 -10.70
C MET A 281 9.58 -20.49 -11.08
N ASP A 282 10.48 -20.37 -10.11
CA ASP A 282 11.92 -20.28 -10.36
C ASP A 282 12.47 -21.52 -11.07
N ARG A 283 12.10 -22.72 -10.60
CA ARG A 283 12.49 -23.99 -11.27
C ARG A 283 11.93 -24.08 -12.68
N LEU A 284 10.72 -23.57 -12.87
CA LEU A 284 10.08 -23.57 -14.18
C LEU A 284 10.81 -22.62 -15.14
N VAL A 285 11.21 -21.45 -14.68
CA VAL A 285 12.04 -20.51 -15.45
C VAL A 285 13.39 -21.15 -15.79
N ASP A 286 14.04 -21.81 -14.84
CA ASP A 286 15.30 -22.54 -15.07
C ASP A 286 15.13 -23.65 -16.13
N GLU A 287 14.01 -24.37 -16.09
CA GLU A 287 13.72 -25.42 -17.08
C GLU A 287 13.44 -24.83 -18.45
N LEU A 288 12.67 -23.76 -18.53
CA LEU A 288 12.42 -23.01 -19.76
C LEU A 288 13.71 -22.49 -20.36
N ASP A 289 14.59 -21.94 -19.54
CA ASP A 289 15.88 -21.40 -19.99
C ASP A 289 16.83 -22.48 -20.55
N ARG A 290 16.79 -23.67 -19.97
CA ARG A 290 17.53 -24.83 -20.49
C ARG A 290 16.90 -25.39 -21.75
N THR A 291 15.58 -25.38 -21.85
CA THR A 291 14.84 -25.91 -23.00
C THR A 291 14.99 -25.01 -24.20
N VAL A 292 14.87 -23.70 -24.03
CA VAL A 292 14.95 -22.70 -25.11
C VAL A 292 16.39 -22.23 -25.27
N ARG A 293 17.20 -23.04 -25.97
CA ARG A 293 18.59 -22.68 -26.31
C ARG A 293 18.75 -22.56 -27.82
N VAL A 294 18.67 -21.33 -28.30
CA VAL A 294 18.84 -21.00 -29.72
C VAL A 294 20.10 -20.15 -29.88
N PRO A 295 21.10 -20.56 -30.69
CA PRO A 295 22.28 -19.78 -30.93
C PRO A 295 21.96 -18.37 -31.45
N GLY A 296 22.52 -17.35 -30.84
CA GLY A 296 22.28 -15.95 -31.19
C GLY A 296 21.09 -15.28 -30.49
N LEU A 297 20.38 -15.99 -29.64
CA LEU A 297 19.37 -15.43 -28.75
C LEU A 297 19.87 -15.43 -27.31
N SER A 298 19.68 -14.32 -26.62
CA SER A 298 19.82 -14.21 -25.16
C SER A 298 18.44 -14.22 -24.54
N ASN A 299 18.15 -15.22 -23.71
CA ASN A 299 16.84 -15.36 -23.08
C ASN A 299 16.63 -14.33 -21.97
N ILE A 300 15.43 -13.80 -21.91
CA ILE A 300 14.94 -12.98 -20.80
C ILE A 300 13.54 -13.46 -20.45
N TRP A 301 13.34 -13.83 -19.18
CA TRP A 301 12.08 -14.32 -18.63
C TRP A 301 11.61 -13.34 -17.56
N VAL A 302 10.47 -12.71 -17.77
CA VAL A 302 9.97 -11.65 -16.89
C VAL A 302 8.46 -11.74 -16.71
N PRO A 303 7.91 -11.35 -15.56
CA PRO A 303 6.47 -11.17 -15.42
C PRO A 303 5.99 -10.03 -16.33
N PRO A 304 4.84 -10.16 -17.02
CA PRO A 304 4.37 -9.19 -18.02
C PRO A 304 4.19 -7.77 -17.48
N ILE A 305 3.52 -7.60 -16.34
CA ILE A 305 3.25 -6.29 -15.72
C ILE A 305 4.56 -5.70 -15.19
N ARG A 306 5.35 -6.50 -14.50
CA ARG A 306 6.65 -6.07 -13.97
C ARG A 306 7.58 -5.57 -15.08
N ASN A 307 7.69 -6.32 -16.17
CA ASN A 307 8.49 -5.92 -17.32
C ASN A 307 8.03 -4.57 -17.90
N ARG A 308 6.72 -4.34 -18.00
CA ARG A 308 6.17 -3.07 -18.49
C ARG A 308 6.57 -1.90 -17.59
N ILE A 309 6.52 -2.10 -16.28
CA ILE A 309 6.94 -1.09 -15.29
C ILE A 309 8.44 -0.80 -15.42
N ASP A 310 9.27 -1.84 -15.48
CA ASP A 310 10.72 -1.71 -15.58
C ASP A 310 11.12 -1.00 -16.90
N MET A 311 10.54 -1.38 -18.03
CA MET A 311 10.77 -0.73 -19.31
C MET A 311 10.36 0.75 -19.33
N LEU A 312 9.27 1.12 -18.66
CA LEU A 312 8.83 2.51 -18.54
C LEU A 312 9.73 3.32 -17.61
N ALA A 313 10.28 2.70 -16.57
CA ALA A 313 11.12 3.36 -15.58
C ALA A 313 12.57 3.50 -16.05
N THR A 314 13.17 2.43 -16.60
CA THR A 314 14.61 2.36 -16.94
C THR A 314 14.88 2.45 -18.44
N GLY A 315 13.85 2.20 -19.28
CA GLY A 315 13.97 2.08 -20.72
C GLY A 315 14.68 0.80 -21.19
N ILE A 316 14.79 -0.20 -20.30
CA ILE A 316 15.33 -1.54 -20.57
C ILE A 316 14.47 -2.61 -19.92
N LYS A 317 14.64 -3.88 -20.30
CA LYS A 317 13.87 -5.02 -19.81
C LYS A 317 14.35 -5.53 -18.43
N SER A 318 14.86 -4.63 -17.60
CA SER A 318 15.45 -4.98 -16.31
C SER A 318 15.26 -3.83 -15.31
N PRO A 319 15.08 -4.11 -14.00
CA PRO A 319 14.98 -3.08 -12.96
C PRO A 319 16.25 -2.25 -12.81
N ILE A 320 17.40 -2.81 -13.17
CA ILE A 320 18.70 -2.11 -13.14
C ILE A 320 19.39 -2.27 -14.50
N GLY A 321 19.92 -1.16 -15.01
CA GLY A 321 20.67 -1.19 -16.26
C GLY A 321 21.72 -0.09 -16.33
N VAL A 322 22.86 -0.42 -16.91
CA VAL A 322 23.94 0.52 -17.18
C VAL A 322 23.97 0.82 -18.67
N LYS A 323 23.68 2.06 -19.04
CA LYS A 323 23.76 2.53 -20.43
C LYS A 323 25.13 3.16 -20.67
N VAL A 324 25.90 2.57 -21.58
CA VAL A 324 27.19 3.10 -22.01
C VAL A 324 27.01 3.76 -23.36
N ALA A 325 27.34 5.05 -23.48
CA ALA A 325 27.26 5.80 -24.71
C ALA A 325 28.63 6.42 -25.04
N GLY A 326 28.98 6.49 -26.32
CA GLY A 326 30.20 7.08 -26.81
C GLY A 326 30.21 7.17 -28.32
N THR A 327 31.15 7.91 -28.85
CA THR A 327 31.32 8.11 -30.31
C THR A 327 32.13 6.99 -30.97
N ASP A 328 32.94 6.25 -30.20
CA ASP A 328 33.75 5.12 -30.68
C ASP A 328 33.14 3.80 -30.17
N LEU A 329 32.69 2.97 -31.10
CA LEU A 329 32.07 1.68 -30.84
C LEU A 329 33.02 0.68 -30.18
N ALA A 330 34.32 0.71 -30.53
CA ALA A 330 35.33 -0.18 -29.97
C ALA A 330 35.53 0.14 -28.46
N GLU A 331 35.59 1.43 -28.13
CA GLU A 331 35.74 1.89 -26.75
C GLU A 331 34.48 1.61 -25.94
N VAL A 332 33.27 1.84 -26.47
CA VAL A 332 32.00 1.47 -25.85
C VAL A 332 31.96 -0.01 -25.55
N ASN A 333 32.33 -0.88 -26.47
CA ASN A 333 32.40 -2.34 -26.26
C ASN A 333 33.42 -2.72 -25.17
N ARG A 334 34.59 -2.09 -25.17
CA ARG A 334 35.61 -2.34 -24.14
C ARG A 334 35.11 -1.99 -22.75
N LEU A 335 34.49 -0.83 -22.61
CA LEU A 335 33.94 -0.36 -21.33
C LEU A 335 32.75 -1.23 -20.88
N THR A 336 31.84 -1.58 -21.78
CA THR A 336 30.69 -2.45 -21.47
C THR A 336 31.15 -3.80 -20.94
N ARG A 337 32.15 -4.44 -21.56
CA ARG A 337 32.70 -5.70 -21.04
C ARG A 337 33.44 -5.55 -19.72
N ALA A 338 34.05 -4.40 -19.45
CA ALA A 338 34.66 -4.13 -18.16
C ALA A 338 33.61 -3.99 -17.05
N ILE A 339 32.51 -3.26 -17.32
CA ILE A 339 31.39 -3.10 -16.43
C ILE A 339 30.70 -4.44 -16.17
N GLU A 340 30.46 -5.25 -17.21
CA GLU A 340 29.86 -6.59 -17.08
C GLU A 340 30.66 -7.48 -16.11
N ARG A 341 31.99 -7.48 -16.23
CA ARG A 341 32.85 -8.27 -15.32
C ARG A 341 32.69 -7.83 -13.87
N VAL A 342 32.68 -6.52 -13.63
CA VAL A 342 32.48 -5.99 -12.26
C VAL A 342 31.09 -6.30 -11.74
N ALA A 343 30.06 -6.17 -12.59
CA ALA A 343 28.67 -6.43 -12.20
C ALA A 343 28.38 -7.90 -11.85
N ARG A 344 29.14 -8.85 -12.43
CA ARG A 344 29.02 -10.28 -12.09
C ARG A 344 29.51 -10.62 -10.67
N ASP A 345 30.41 -9.80 -10.12
CA ASP A 345 30.99 -10.00 -8.78
C ASP A 345 30.19 -9.27 -7.69
N VAL A 346 29.15 -8.53 -8.06
CA VAL A 346 28.23 -7.86 -7.11
C VAL A 346 27.13 -8.86 -6.72
N PRO A 347 26.98 -9.15 -5.41
CA PRO A 347 25.99 -10.10 -4.92
C PRO A 347 24.55 -9.65 -5.10
#